data_2a673180d7cf9c332c40c5e2a0fa0472
#
_entry.id   2a673180d7cf9c332c40c5e2a0fa0472
#
_cell.length_a   1.000
_cell.length_b   1.000
_cell.length_c   1.000
_cell.angle_alpha   90.00
_cell.angle_beta   90.00
_cell.angle_gamma   90.00
#
_symmetry.space_group_name_H-M   'P 1'
#
loop_
_entity.id
_entity.type
_entity.pdbx_description
1 polymer ?
#
loop_
_entity_poly.entity_id
_entity_poly.type
_entity_poly.pdbx_seq_one_letter_code
_entity_poly.pdbx_strand_id
1 'polypeptide(L)'
;MSQFDTTQWSMVLRTRGGDEGARLALEALCSTYRAPVLAYIRHRGYGGDVAEDLTQAFFARFLERTYHAEADPARGRFRAFLLTAIKRFLINADEEAHAVKRGAHLHFESLESGPGDAHDLATAEIGPEQAFERTWALVILDAALSRLRDEARGAGKGGLFEHLRDFLTEAPDDADYARVAAALDMRRNTLAVAVHRMRRRLRELVLEQITQTAADRSDLECELRELRGAFDAVLESDTATLP
;
A
#
# COMPACT_ATOMS: atom_id res chain seq x y z
N MET A 1 18.57 -5.15 21.95
CA MET A 1 17.82 -5.75 20.86
C MET A 1 17.60 -4.66 19.83
N SER A 2 18.11 -4.81 18.63
CA SER A 2 18.03 -3.80 17.57
C SER A 2 16.57 -3.64 17.15
N GLN A 3 16.12 -2.40 16.91
CA GLN A 3 14.76 -2.03 16.46
C GLN A 3 14.40 -2.65 15.08
N PHE A 4 15.36 -3.28 14.43
CA PHE A 4 15.25 -3.92 13.10
C PHE A 4 15.01 -5.44 13.15
N ASP A 5 14.86 -6.04 14.34
CA ASP A 5 14.68 -7.50 14.47
C ASP A 5 13.30 -8.00 14.01
N THR A 6 12.39 -7.11 13.59
CA THR A 6 11.03 -7.45 13.15
C THR A 6 10.67 -6.77 11.81
N THR A 7 11.60 -6.71 10.87
CA THR A 7 11.32 -6.20 9.52
C THR A 7 10.52 -7.23 8.70
N GLN A 8 9.83 -6.81 7.66
CA GLN A 8 9.15 -7.73 6.73
C GLN A 8 10.14 -8.72 6.11
N TRP A 9 11.40 -8.34 5.94
CA TRP A 9 12.47 -9.27 5.61
C TRP A 9 12.66 -10.36 6.66
N SER A 10 12.67 -10.01 7.95
CA SER A 10 12.75 -11.03 9.01
C SER A 10 11.48 -11.88 9.09
N MET A 11 10.32 -11.32 8.74
CA MET A 11 9.08 -12.09 8.59
C MET A 11 9.19 -13.10 7.44
N VAL A 12 9.65 -12.67 6.27
CA VAL A 12 9.92 -13.53 5.12
C VAL A 12 10.97 -14.60 5.47
N LEU A 13 12.03 -14.25 6.21
CA LEU A 13 13.05 -15.20 6.64
C LEU A 13 12.54 -16.20 7.68
N ARG A 14 11.62 -15.80 8.56
CA ARG A 14 10.96 -16.71 9.52
C ARG A 14 10.06 -17.74 8.84
N THR A 15 9.48 -17.42 7.67
CA THR A 15 8.66 -18.39 6.93
C THR A 15 9.43 -19.63 6.50
N ARG A 16 10.77 -19.59 6.53
CA ARG A 16 11.62 -20.77 6.32
C ARG A 16 11.50 -21.83 7.43
N GLY A 17 10.98 -21.44 8.61
CA GLY A 17 10.84 -22.33 9.77
C GLY A 17 9.58 -23.21 9.78
N GLY A 18 8.59 -22.91 8.95
CA GLY A 18 7.35 -23.71 8.85
C GLY A 18 6.45 -23.68 10.09
N ASP A 19 6.66 -22.73 11.02
CA ASP A 19 5.87 -22.59 12.24
C ASP A 19 4.64 -21.69 12.05
N GLU A 20 3.74 -21.64 13.03
CA GLU A 20 2.52 -20.84 13.00
C GLU A 20 2.84 -19.33 12.97
N GLY A 21 3.93 -18.90 13.57
CA GLY A 21 4.41 -17.51 13.52
C GLY A 21 4.81 -17.09 12.10
N ALA A 22 5.39 -18.03 11.34
CA ALA A 22 5.71 -17.85 9.93
C ALA A 22 4.45 -17.63 9.08
N ARG A 23 3.40 -18.40 9.31
CA ARG A 23 2.13 -18.27 8.58
C ARG A 23 1.45 -16.94 8.84
N LEU A 24 1.36 -16.50 10.10
CA LEU A 24 0.78 -15.21 10.48
C LEU A 24 1.57 -14.04 9.88
N ALA A 25 2.89 -14.12 9.87
CA ALA A 25 3.75 -13.14 9.26
C ALA A 25 3.50 -13.01 7.76
N LEU A 26 3.30 -14.12 7.09
CA LEU A 26 3.03 -14.23 5.68
C LEU A 26 1.63 -13.69 5.31
N GLU A 27 0.61 -14.01 6.10
CA GLU A 27 -0.74 -13.46 5.97
C GLU A 27 -0.73 -11.94 6.11
N ALA A 28 0.01 -11.39 7.08
CA ALA A 28 0.15 -9.94 7.26
C ALA A 28 0.84 -9.29 6.06
N LEU A 29 1.88 -9.92 5.52
CA LEU A 29 2.58 -9.44 4.34
C LEU A 29 1.66 -9.44 3.10
N CYS A 30 0.95 -10.55 2.86
CA CYS A 30 -0.02 -10.64 1.77
C CYS A 30 -1.13 -9.59 1.92
N SER A 31 -1.65 -9.38 3.13
CA SER A 31 -2.66 -8.36 3.41
C SER A 31 -2.15 -6.96 3.05
N THR A 32 -0.94 -6.59 3.45
CA THR A 32 -0.34 -5.28 3.18
C THR A 32 -0.09 -5.04 1.69
N TYR A 33 0.37 -6.07 0.97
CA TYR A 33 0.79 -5.91 -0.42
C TYR A 33 -0.24 -6.33 -1.47
N ARG A 34 -1.38 -6.90 -1.08
CA ARG A 34 -2.42 -7.33 -2.04
C ARG A 34 -2.94 -6.17 -2.88
N ALA A 35 -3.31 -5.06 -2.27
CA ALA A 35 -3.82 -3.90 -2.99
C ALA A 35 -2.76 -3.25 -3.91
N PRO A 36 -1.49 -3.01 -3.48
CA PRO A 36 -0.43 -2.57 -4.37
C PRO A 36 -0.17 -3.50 -5.57
N VAL A 37 -0.14 -4.82 -5.34
CA VAL A 37 0.05 -5.82 -6.41
C VAL A 37 -1.09 -5.77 -7.41
N LEU A 38 -2.32 -5.73 -6.93
CA LEU A 38 -3.51 -5.61 -7.78
C LEU A 38 -3.48 -4.33 -8.62
N ALA A 39 -3.13 -3.19 -8.00
CA ALA A 39 -2.99 -1.92 -8.71
C ALA A 39 -1.93 -2.01 -9.82
N TYR A 40 -0.78 -2.62 -9.55
CA TYR A 40 0.24 -2.86 -10.56
C TYR A 40 -0.31 -3.67 -11.74
N ILE A 41 -0.97 -4.81 -11.45
CA ILE A 41 -1.49 -5.72 -12.48
C ILE A 41 -2.56 -5.03 -13.32
N ARG A 42 -3.48 -4.27 -12.72
CA ARG A 42 -4.49 -3.48 -13.44
C ARG A 42 -3.86 -2.45 -14.38
N HIS A 43 -2.84 -1.72 -13.93
CA HIS A 43 -2.13 -0.75 -14.75
C HIS A 43 -1.22 -1.38 -15.82
N ARG A 44 -1.00 -2.69 -15.76
CA ARG A 44 -0.42 -3.48 -16.86
C ARG A 44 -1.43 -3.83 -17.96
N GLY A 45 -2.69 -3.45 -17.80
CA GLY A 45 -3.74 -3.65 -18.79
C GLY A 45 -4.61 -4.90 -18.58
N TYR A 46 -4.48 -5.59 -17.45
CA TYR A 46 -5.35 -6.72 -17.12
C TYR A 46 -6.68 -6.23 -16.55
N GLY A 47 -7.81 -6.70 -17.11
CA GLY A 47 -9.16 -6.35 -16.63
C GLY A 47 -9.48 -6.88 -15.23
N GLY A 48 -10.55 -6.37 -14.61
CA GLY A 48 -10.91 -6.56 -13.20
C GLY A 48 -10.75 -7.98 -12.66
N ASP A 49 -11.53 -8.94 -13.15
CA ASP A 49 -11.49 -10.32 -12.64
C ASP A 49 -10.15 -11.03 -12.93
N VAL A 50 -9.59 -10.81 -14.13
CA VAL A 50 -8.29 -11.37 -14.50
C VAL A 50 -7.17 -10.82 -13.59
N ALA A 51 -7.22 -9.54 -13.26
CA ALA A 51 -6.24 -8.93 -12.37
C ALA A 51 -6.34 -9.49 -10.93
N GLU A 52 -7.55 -9.75 -10.44
CA GLU A 52 -7.78 -10.41 -9.14
C GLU A 52 -7.21 -11.83 -9.15
N ASP A 53 -7.52 -12.62 -10.17
CA ASP A 53 -7.04 -14.00 -10.32
C ASP A 53 -5.50 -14.05 -10.40
N LEU A 54 -4.89 -13.17 -11.20
CA LEU A 54 -3.44 -13.06 -11.29
C LEU A 54 -2.81 -12.62 -9.97
N THR A 55 -3.46 -11.71 -9.23
CA THR A 55 -3.00 -11.31 -7.91
C THR A 55 -3.02 -12.49 -6.94
N GLN A 56 -4.08 -13.27 -6.92
CA GLN A 56 -4.20 -14.45 -6.08
C GLN A 56 -3.18 -15.53 -6.48
N ALA A 57 -3.04 -15.82 -7.77
CA ALA A 57 -2.07 -16.77 -8.29
C ALA A 57 -0.63 -16.34 -8.00
N PHE A 58 -0.32 -15.03 -8.08
CA PHE A 58 0.98 -14.49 -7.70
C PHE A 58 1.31 -14.82 -6.25
N PHE A 59 0.40 -14.49 -5.31
CA PHE A 59 0.64 -14.77 -3.89
C PHE A 59 0.71 -16.26 -3.60
N ALA A 60 -0.16 -17.10 -4.18
CA ALA A 60 -0.06 -18.55 -4.05
C ALA A 60 1.33 -19.05 -4.47
N ARG A 61 1.80 -18.63 -5.66
CA ARG A 61 3.13 -19.03 -6.18
C ARG A 61 4.29 -18.42 -5.39
N PHE A 62 4.11 -17.21 -4.85
CA PHE A 62 5.06 -16.53 -3.98
C PHE A 62 5.24 -17.28 -2.66
N LEU A 63 4.17 -17.88 -2.15
CA LEU A 63 4.14 -18.65 -0.92
C LEU A 63 4.66 -20.10 -1.11
N GLU A 64 4.27 -20.76 -2.21
CA GLU A 64 4.64 -22.15 -2.51
C GLU A 64 6.10 -22.29 -2.94
N ARG A 65 6.53 -21.42 -3.82
CA ARG A 65 7.93 -21.41 -4.25
C ARG A 65 8.73 -20.56 -3.31
N THR A 66 9.82 -21.08 -2.85
CA THR A 66 10.93 -20.47 -2.13
C THR A 66 11.41 -19.13 -2.77
N TYR A 67 10.52 -18.30 -3.35
CA TYR A 67 10.88 -16.94 -3.76
C TYR A 67 11.47 -16.15 -2.60
N HIS A 68 10.96 -16.43 -1.39
CA HIS A 68 11.55 -15.96 -0.15
C HIS A 68 12.92 -16.61 0.18
N ALA A 69 13.27 -17.75 -0.41
CA ALA A 69 14.60 -18.33 -0.23
C ALA A 69 15.68 -17.64 -1.06
N GLU A 70 15.29 -17.00 -2.18
CA GLU A 70 16.14 -16.12 -2.99
C GLU A 70 16.10 -14.67 -2.48
N ALA A 71 15.20 -14.36 -1.56
CA ALA A 71 15.06 -13.07 -0.96
C ALA A 71 16.26 -12.80 -0.03
N ASP A 72 17.14 -11.93 -0.46
CA ASP A 72 18.35 -11.52 0.25
C ASP A 72 18.18 -10.05 0.68
N PRO A 73 18.10 -9.77 2.00
CA PRO A 73 18.03 -8.39 2.48
C PRO A 73 19.20 -7.51 1.98
N ALA A 74 20.36 -8.10 1.68
CA ALA A 74 21.50 -7.39 1.13
C ALA A 74 21.27 -6.89 -0.32
N ARG A 75 20.21 -7.36 -0.98
CA ARG A 75 19.85 -6.93 -2.34
C ARG A 75 18.87 -5.75 -2.38
N GLY A 76 18.57 -5.14 -1.23
CA GLY A 76 17.77 -3.93 -1.15
C GLY A 76 16.36 -4.12 -0.57
N ARG A 77 15.50 -3.14 -0.82
CA ARG A 77 14.17 -3.02 -0.22
C ARG A 77 13.23 -4.14 -0.64
N PHE A 78 12.42 -4.61 0.31
CA PHE A 78 11.43 -5.66 0.05
C PHE A 78 10.46 -5.31 -1.09
N ARG A 79 10.03 -4.05 -1.20
CA ARG A 79 9.14 -3.59 -2.28
C ARG A 79 9.78 -3.73 -3.67
N ALA A 80 11.05 -3.38 -3.82
CA ALA A 80 11.77 -3.53 -5.07
C ALA A 80 11.91 -5.00 -5.48
N PHE A 81 12.16 -5.87 -4.49
CA PHE A 81 12.15 -7.31 -4.69
C PHE A 81 10.77 -7.80 -5.14
N LEU A 82 9.68 -7.37 -4.46
CA LEU A 82 8.32 -7.76 -4.79
C LEU A 82 7.92 -7.31 -6.20
N LEU A 83 8.23 -6.07 -6.58
CA LEU A 83 8.02 -5.56 -7.95
C LEU A 83 8.75 -6.40 -9.00
N THR A 84 9.99 -6.80 -8.72
CA THR A 84 10.74 -7.68 -9.63
C THR A 84 10.10 -9.05 -9.74
N ALA A 85 9.62 -9.60 -8.63
CA ALA A 85 8.92 -10.88 -8.61
C ALA A 85 7.60 -10.84 -9.40
N ILE A 86 6.81 -9.76 -9.25
CA ILE A 86 5.56 -9.58 -10.01
C ILE A 86 5.85 -9.48 -11.51
N LYS A 87 6.84 -8.69 -11.92
CA LYS A 87 7.24 -8.56 -13.33
C LYS A 87 7.57 -9.92 -13.95
N ARG A 88 8.40 -10.71 -13.27
CA ARG A 88 8.76 -12.06 -13.72
C ARG A 88 7.55 -13.00 -13.76
N PHE A 89 6.69 -12.91 -12.75
CA PHE A 89 5.47 -13.72 -12.70
C PHE A 89 4.57 -13.45 -13.90
N LEU A 90 4.32 -12.18 -14.24
CA LEU A 90 3.46 -11.81 -15.37
C LEU A 90 4.06 -12.23 -16.71
N ILE A 91 5.37 -12.07 -16.92
CA ILE A 91 6.04 -12.55 -18.13
C ILE A 91 5.83 -14.07 -18.30
N ASN A 92 6.04 -14.85 -17.24
CA ASN A 92 5.83 -16.29 -17.28
C ASN A 92 4.36 -16.66 -17.54
N ALA A 93 3.40 -15.95 -16.94
CA ALA A 93 1.97 -16.17 -17.15
C ALA A 93 1.56 -15.89 -18.62
N ASP A 94 2.09 -14.83 -19.22
CA ASP A 94 1.88 -14.51 -20.63
C ASP A 94 2.49 -15.58 -21.55
N GLU A 95 3.71 -16.06 -21.27
CA GLU A 95 4.36 -17.12 -22.02
C GLU A 95 3.57 -18.44 -21.93
N GLU A 96 3.09 -18.81 -20.74
CA GLU A 96 2.25 -20.00 -20.50
C GLU A 96 0.93 -19.88 -21.29
N ALA A 97 0.26 -18.72 -21.26
CA ALA A 97 -0.97 -18.46 -22.03
C ALA A 97 -0.73 -18.54 -23.54
N HIS A 98 0.37 -18.00 -24.03
CA HIS A 98 0.74 -18.09 -25.45
C HIS A 98 1.14 -19.53 -25.88
N ALA A 99 1.77 -20.30 -24.98
CA ALA A 99 2.10 -21.71 -25.27
C ALA A 99 0.85 -22.57 -25.37
N VAL A 100 -0.13 -22.38 -24.50
CA VAL A 100 -1.43 -23.08 -24.54
C VAL A 100 -2.18 -22.73 -25.85
N LYS A 101 -2.22 -21.45 -26.24
CA LYS A 101 -2.85 -21.02 -27.49
C LYS A 101 -2.18 -21.64 -28.74
N ARG A 102 -0.86 -21.83 -28.72
CA ARG A 102 -0.12 -22.50 -29.84
C ARG A 102 -0.29 -24.01 -29.86
N GLY A 103 -0.47 -24.64 -28.69
CA GLY A 103 -0.71 -26.10 -28.58
C GLY A 103 -2.14 -26.54 -28.88
N ALA A 104 -3.11 -25.65 -28.73
CA ALA A 104 -4.48 -25.86 -29.12
C ALA A 104 -4.66 -25.37 -30.57
N HIS A 105 -4.68 -26.30 -31.54
CA HIS A 105 -5.09 -26.05 -32.92
C HIS A 105 -6.58 -25.70 -33.02
N LEU A 106 -7.08 -24.77 -32.20
CA LEU A 106 -8.42 -24.26 -32.27
C LEU A 106 -8.34 -22.79 -32.69
N HIS A 107 -8.85 -22.54 -33.91
CA HIS A 107 -9.25 -21.20 -34.34
C HIS A 107 -10.27 -20.65 -33.32
N PHE A 108 -9.80 -20.00 -32.27
CA PHE A 108 -10.59 -19.02 -31.55
C PHE A 108 -10.26 -17.68 -32.18
N GLU A 109 -11.26 -17.08 -32.83
CA GLU A 109 -11.23 -15.66 -33.18
C GLU A 109 -10.78 -14.90 -31.93
N SER A 110 -9.77 -14.07 -32.11
CA SER A 110 -9.33 -13.10 -31.15
C SER A 110 -10.56 -12.35 -30.65
N LEU A 111 -11.03 -12.67 -29.45
CA LEU A 111 -11.81 -11.70 -28.70
C LEU A 111 -10.85 -10.55 -28.48
N GLU A 112 -10.88 -9.59 -29.42
CA GLU A 112 -10.42 -8.24 -29.16
C GLU A 112 -11.01 -7.88 -27.80
N SER A 113 -10.17 -7.68 -26.83
CA SER A 113 -10.55 -7.03 -25.59
C SER A 113 -11.12 -5.69 -26.01
N GLY A 114 -12.45 -5.64 -26.16
CA GLY A 114 -13.16 -4.40 -26.38
C GLY A 114 -12.73 -3.43 -25.27
N PRO A 115 -12.79 -2.13 -25.51
CA PRO A 115 -12.45 -1.14 -24.51
C PRO A 115 -13.32 -1.43 -23.27
N GLY A 116 -12.70 -2.01 -22.24
CA GLY A 116 -13.33 -2.22 -20.97
C GLY A 116 -13.85 -0.86 -20.48
N ASP A 117 -15.02 -0.91 -19.91
CA ASP A 117 -15.84 0.20 -19.46
C ASP A 117 -15.07 1.46 -19.12
N ALA A 118 -15.49 2.57 -19.72
CA ALA A 118 -14.90 3.91 -19.68
C ALA A 118 -14.70 4.52 -18.26
N HIS A 119 -14.84 3.72 -17.21
CA HIS A 119 -14.62 4.16 -15.82
C HIS A 119 -13.16 4.04 -15.36
N ASP A 120 -12.32 3.31 -16.10
CA ASP A 120 -10.88 3.15 -15.78
C ASP A 120 -9.96 4.13 -16.53
N LEU A 121 -10.49 4.99 -17.40
CA LEU A 121 -9.68 5.91 -18.23
C LEU A 121 -9.06 7.07 -17.44
N ALA A 122 -9.49 7.33 -16.20
CA ALA A 122 -8.88 8.35 -15.34
C ALA A 122 -7.52 7.94 -14.73
N THR A 123 -7.13 6.67 -14.86
CA THR A 123 -5.88 6.11 -14.31
C THR A 123 -4.77 5.93 -15.35
N ALA A 124 -5.00 6.32 -16.61
CA ALA A 124 -4.03 6.14 -17.70
C ALA A 124 -2.78 7.07 -17.61
N GLU A 125 -2.77 8.03 -16.67
CA GLU A 125 -1.66 9.00 -16.53
C GLU A 125 -0.47 8.48 -15.71
N ILE A 126 -0.64 7.42 -14.92
CA ILE A 126 0.41 6.88 -14.06
C ILE A 126 0.84 5.48 -14.49
N GLY A 127 2.16 5.23 -14.49
CA GLY A 127 2.70 3.91 -14.82
C GLY A 127 2.39 2.85 -13.75
N PRO A 128 2.49 1.54 -14.10
CA PRO A 128 2.20 0.45 -13.16
C PRO A 128 3.02 0.52 -11.86
N GLU A 129 4.30 0.90 -11.95
CA GLU A 129 5.17 1.07 -10.79
C GLU A 129 4.69 2.19 -9.87
N GLN A 130 4.28 3.32 -10.45
CA GLN A 130 3.74 4.46 -9.68
C GLN A 130 2.40 4.10 -9.03
N ALA A 131 1.54 3.34 -9.72
CA ALA A 131 0.29 2.85 -9.16
C ALA A 131 0.53 1.93 -7.95
N PHE A 132 1.53 1.04 -8.04
CA PHE A 132 1.96 0.21 -6.92
C PHE A 132 2.41 1.07 -5.73
N GLU A 133 3.33 2.03 -5.96
CA GLU A 133 3.90 2.88 -4.90
C GLU A 133 2.83 3.76 -4.25
N ARG A 134 1.94 4.36 -5.05
CA ARG A 134 0.83 5.17 -4.55
C ARG A 134 -0.12 4.34 -3.68
N THR A 135 -0.51 3.16 -4.16
CA THR A 135 -1.41 2.27 -3.41
C THR A 135 -0.75 1.78 -2.12
N TRP A 136 0.54 1.47 -2.15
CA TRP A 136 1.28 1.10 -0.95
C TRP A 136 1.31 2.25 0.08
N ALA A 137 1.55 3.48 -0.34
CA ALA A 137 1.54 4.65 0.53
C ALA A 137 0.18 4.84 1.22
N LEU A 138 -0.93 4.65 0.48
CA LEU A 138 -2.28 4.72 1.02
C LEU A 138 -2.54 3.61 2.06
N VAL A 139 -2.09 2.39 1.81
CA VAL A 139 -2.21 1.26 2.76
C VAL A 139 -1.47 1.57 4.06
N ILE A 140 -0.26 2.11 4.00
CA ILE A 140 0.53 2.50 5.18
C ILE A 140 -0.17 3.62 5.97
N LEU A 141 -0.69 4.62 5.27
CA LEU A 141 -1.42 5.72 5.91
C LEU A 141 -2.69 5.23 6.60
N ASP A 142 -3.48 4.41 5.92
CA ASP A 142 -4.73 3.86 6.47
C ASP A 142 -4.46 3.01 7.73
N ALA A 143 -3.43 2.17 7.70
CA ALA A 143 -3.01 1.39 8.86
C ALA A 143 -2.59 2.30 10.03
N ALA A 144 -1.83 3.37 9.76
CA ALA A 144 -1.42 4.34 10.79
C ALA A 144 -2.61 5.13 11.36
N LEU A 145 -3.55 5.56 10.52
CA LEU A 145 -4.79 6.24 10.93
C LEU A 145 -5.68 5.33 11.76
N SER A 146 -5.82 4.06 11.35
CA SER A 146 -6.60 3.06 12.10
C SER A 146 -6.01 2.85 13.50
N ARG A 147 -4.69 2.72 13.60
CA ARG A 147 -4.00 2.58 14.89
C ARG A 147 -4.14 3.84 15.76
N LEU A 148 -4.02 5.04 15.17
CA LEU A 148 -4.22 6.31 15.89
C LEU A 148 -5.65 6.42 16.42
N ARG A 149 -6.65 5.99 15.64
CA ARG A 149 -8.06 5.92 16.06
C ARG A 149 -8.23 5.02 17.27
N ASP A 150 -7.62 3.84 17.26
CA ASP A 150 -7.72 2.88 18.35
C ASP A 150 -7.02 3.39 19.63
N GLU A 151 -5.86 4.04 19.51
CA GLU A 151 -5.18 4.74 20.61
C GLU A 151 -6.07 5.86 21.17
N ALA A 152 -6.70 6.66 20.30
CA ALA A 152 -7.61 7.72 20.73
C ALA A 152 -8.86 7.17 21.44
N ARG A 153 -9.45 6.07 20.97
CA ARG A 153 -10.57 5.38 21.62
C ARG A 153 -10.16 4.84 22.98
N GLY A 154 -9.02 4.19 23.09
CA GLY A 154 -8.48 3.70 24.35
C GLY A 154 -8.23 4.80 25.38
N ALA A 155 -7.89 6.02 24.91
CA ALA A 155 -7.70 7.21 25.74
C ALA A 155 -9.00 8.00 26.03
N GLY A 156 -10.19 7.49 25.65
CA GLY A 156 -11.46 8.18 25.81
C GLY A 156 -11.65 9.40 24.88
N LYS A 157 -10.82 9.53 23.83
CA LYS A 157 -10.82 10.66 22.89
C LYS A 157 -11.33 10.27 21.48
N GLY A 158 -12.05 9.16 21.35
CA GLY A 158 -12.54 8.69 20.07
C GLY A 158 -13.42 9.72 19.36
N GLY A 159 -14.35 10.40 20.06
CA GLY A 159 -15.17 11.45 19.48
C GLY A 159 -14.34 12.63 18.95
N LEU A 160 -13.30 13.03 19.67
CA LEU A 160 -12.38 14.08 19.20
C LEU A 160 -11.64 13.64 17.92
N PHE A 161 -11.17 12.39 17.84
CA PHE A 161 -10.52 11.86 16.65
C PHE A 161 -11.42 11.92 15.42
N GLU A 162 -12.68 11.48 15.54
CA GLU A 162 -13.62 11.46 14.40
C GLU A 162 -13.89 12.89 13.84
N HIS A 163 -13.90 13.92 14.68
CA HIS A 163 -14.04 15.30 14.23
C HIS A 163 -12.77 15.90 13.63
N LEU A 164 -11.61 15.35 13.96
CA LEU A 164 -10.30 15.85 13.52
C LEU A 164 -9.66 15.00 12.44
N ARG A 165 -10.28 13.90 12.04
CA ARG A 165 -9.70 12.93 11.09
C ARG A 165 -9.23 13.62 9.80
N ASP A 166 -10.09 14.42 9.20
CA ASP A 166 -9.81 15.09 7.93
C ASP A 166 -8.68 16.13 8.09
N PHE A 167 -8.60 16.77 9.27
CA PHE A 167 -7.52 17.70 9.61
C PHE A 167 -6.14 17.04 9.75
N LEU A 168 -6.06 15.71 9.74
CA LEU A 168 -4.77 15.01 9.85
C LEU A 168 -4.05 14.91 8.50
N THR A 169 -4.81 14.84 7.43
CA THR A 169 -4.32 14.67 6.05
C THR A 169 -4.47 15.92 5.20
N GLU A 170 -5.45 16.75 5.47
CA GLU A 170 -5.74 18.00 4.78
C GLU A 170 -5.24 19.21 5.57
N ALA A 171 -5.10 20.35 4.90
CA ALA A 171 -4.76 21.63 5.52
C ALA A 171 -6.06 22.39 5.82
N PRO A 172 -6.63 22.33 7.06
CA PRO A 172 -7.85 23.03 7.40
C PRO A 172 -7.62 24.53 7.40
N ASP A 173 -8.61 25.28 6.96
CA ASP A 173 -8.63 26.73 7.03
C ASP A 173 -9.13 27.25 8.39
N ASP A 174 -9.19 28.58 8.53
CA ASP A 174 -9.63 29.24 9.75
C ASP A 174 -11.13 29.01 10.06
N ALA A 175 -11.96 28.85 9.04
CA ALA A 175 -13.39 28.61 9.17
C ALA A 175 -13.65 27.16 9.63
N ASP A 176 -12.87 26.19 9.14
CA ASP A 176 -12.92 24.81 9.57
C ASP A 176 -12.59 24.67 11.06
N TYR A 177 -11.51 25.32 11.51
CA TYR A 177 -11.16 25.35 12.94
C TYR A 177 -12.27 25.98 13.78
N ALA A 178 -12.91 27.08 13.34
CA ALA A 178 -13.99 27.71 14.07
C ALA A 178 -15.21 26.82 14.16
N ARG A 179 -15.59 26.15 13.06
CA ARG A 179 -16.73 25.24 12.97
C ARG A 179 -16.56 24.04 13.92
N VAL A 180 -15.41 23.38 13.90
CA VAL A 180 -15.15 22.20 14.73
C VAL A 180 -14.98 22.59 16.19
N ALA A 181 -14.35 23.72 16.50
CA ALA A 181 -14.23 24.24 17.87
C ALA A 181 -15.60 24.50 18.51
N ALA A 182 -16.54 25.12 17.75
CA ALA A 182 -17.92 25.32 18.20
C ALA A 182 -18.66 24.00 18.42
N ALA A 183 -18.53 23.02 17.52
CA ALA A 183 -19.17 21.72 17.63
C ALA A 183 -18.71 20.90 18.85
N LEU A 184 -17.45 21.10 19.27
CA LEU A 184 -16.85 20.38 20.40
C LEU A 184 -16.85 21.18 21.70
N ASP A 185 -17.41 22.40 21.72
CA ASP A 185 -17.31 23.35 22.84
C ASP A 185 -15.86 23.54 23.33
N MET A 186 -14.94 23.69 22.39
CA MET A 186 -13.51 23.80 22.66
C MET A 186 -12.98 25.17 22.19
N ARG A 187 -11.96 25.67 22.92
CA ARG A 187 -11.22 26.83 22.43
C ARG A 187 -10.40 26.48 21.20
N ARG A 188 -10.39 27.37 20.17
CA ARG A 188 -9.64 27.16 18.93
C ARG A 188 -8.17 26.76 19.17
N ASN A 189 -7.47 27.43 20.08
CA ASN A 189 -6.08 27.10 20.39
C ASN A 189 -5.93 25.67 20.98
N THR A 190 -6.89 25.23 21.78
CA THR A 190 -6.88 23.85 22.33
C THR A 190 -7.07 22.85 21.20
N LEU A 191 -7.95 23.13 20.25
CA LEU A 191 -8.17 22.30 19.06
C LEU A 191 -6.90 22.22 18.18
N ALA A 192 -6.27 23.38 17.90
CA ALA A 192 -5.03 23.42 17.11
C ALA A 192 -3.90 22.59 17.75
N VAL A 193 -3.77 22.65 19.09
CA VAL A 193 -2.81 21.83 19.82
C VAL A 193 -3.16 20.33 19.72
N ALA A 194 -4.45 19.98 19.77
CA ALA A 194 -4.90 18.59 19.60
C ALA A 194 -4.55 18.06 18.20
N VAL A 195 -4.86 18.82 17.14
CA VAL A 195 -4.50 18.48 15.75
C VAL A 195 -2.99 18.30 15.63
N HIS A 196 -2.19 19.24 16.15
CA HIS A 196 -0.73 19.15 16.09
C HIS A 196 -0.19 17.88 16.76
N ARG A 197 -0.72 17.52 17.94
CA ARG A 197 -0.35 16.29 18.67
C ARG A 197 -0.73 15.03 17.90
N MET A 198 -1.93 14.98 17.33
CA MET A 198 -2.39 13.85 16.54
C MET A 198 -1.57 13.70 15.25
N ARG A 199 -1.29 14.80 14.52
CA ARG A 199 -0.40 14.78 13.35
C ARG A 199 1.01 14.29 13.68
N ARG A 200 1.54 14.70 14.82
CA ARG A 200 2.84 14.22 15.30
C ARG A 200 2.78 12.71 15.55
N ARG A 201 1.74 12.23 16.26
CA ARG A 201 1.58 10.81 16.54
C ARG A 201 1.35 10.00 15.26
N LEU A 202 0.56 10.51 14.32
CA LEU A 202 0.37 9.88 13.01
C LEU A 202 1.72 9.70 12.28
N ARG A 203 2.57 10.73 12.26
CA ARG A 203 3.91 10.61 11.67
C ARG A 203 4.77 9.54 12.35
N GLU A 204 4.71 9.44 13.69
CA GLU A 204 5.41 8.39 14.44
C GLU A 204 4.90 6.99 14.04
N LEU A 205 3.57 6.81 13.91
CA LEU A 205 2.96 5.55 13.51
C LEU A 205 3.30 5.16 12.06
N VAL A 206 3.31 6.12 11.14
CA VAL A 206 3.77 5.91 9.75
C VAL A 206 5.24 5.46 9.74
N LEU A 207 6.11 6.14 10.52
CA LEU A 207 7.51 5.74 10.66
C LEU A 207 7.67 4.33 11.23
N GLU A 208 6.88 3.97 12.25
CA GLU A 208 6.87 2.61 12.80
C GLU A 208 6.52 1.56 11.73
N GLN A 209 5.51 1.85 10.88
CA GLN A 209 5.12 0.95 9.78
C GLN A 209 6.22 0.80 8.74
N ILE A 210 6.83 1.91 8.31
CA ILE A 210 7.90 1.88 7.30
C ILE A 210 9.15 1.19 7.82
N THR A 211 9.50 1.40 9.10
CA THR A 211 10.67 0.73 9.71
C THR A 211 10.54 -0.79 9.65
N GLN A 212 9.30 -1.31 9.65
CA GLN A 212 9.06 -2.75 9.48
C GLN A 212 9.38 -3.25 8.05
N THR A 213 9.41 -2.36 7.05
CA THR A 213 9.67 -2.71 5.64
C THR A 213 11.12 -2.45 5.21
N ALA A 214 11.84 -1.62 5.95
CA ALA A 214 13.22 -1.25 5.65
C ALA A 214 14.21 -2.29 6.23
N ALA A 215 15.24 -2.64 5.45
CA ALA A 215 16.29 -3.54 5.90
C ALA A 215 17.32 -2.80 6.77
N ASP A 216 17.59 -1.52 6.47
CA ASP A 216 18.53 -0.67 7.19
C ASP A 216 18.10 0.81 7.18
N ARG A 217 18.93 1.68 7.75
CA ARG A 217 18.66 3.13 7.86
C ARG A 217 18.64 3.84 6.50
N SER A 218 19.48 3.42 5.56
CA SER A 218 19.52 3.99 4.21
C SER A 218 18.23 3.66 3.45
N ASP A 219 17.76 2.42 3.57
CA ASP A 219 16.47 1.99 3.05
C ASP A 219 15.33 2.81 3.64
N LEU A 220 15.34 3.05 4.96
CA LEU A 220 14.32 3.86 5.64
C LEU A 220 14.26 5.30 5.09
N GLU A 221 15.41 5.94 4.89
CA GLU A 221 15.46 7.31 4.34
C GLU A 221 14.93 7.35 2.90
N CYS A 222 15.18 6.31 2.11
CA CYS A 222 14.66 6.17 0.76
C CYS A 222 13.15 5.94 0.76
N GLU A 223 12.65 5.02 1.61
CA GLU A 223 11.22 4.74 1.80
C GLU A 223 10.45 6.00 2.18
N LEU A 224 10.98 6.80 3.11
CA LEU A 224 10.36 8.07 3.52
C LEU A 224 10.31 9.10 2.40
N ARG A 225 11.32 9.15 1.55
CA ARG A 225 11.35 10.08 0.40
C ARG A 225 10.30 9.69 -0.64
N GLU A 226 10.19 8.40 -0.94
CA GLU A 226 9.21 7.89 -1.89
C GLU A 226 7.78 8.04 -1.36
N LEU A 227 7.55 7.75 -0.07
CA LEU A 227 6.26 7.98 0.56
C LEU A 227 5.83 9.44 0.46
N ARG A 228 6.77 10.38 0.73
CA ARG A 228 6.49 11.82 0.61
C ARG A 228 6.12 12.18 -0.81
N GLY A 229 6.89 11.73 -1.82
CA GLY A 229 6.57 11.95 -3.23
C GLY A 229 5.22 11.35 -3.65
N ALA A 230 4.85 10.18 -3.12
CA ALA A 230 3.55 9.58 -3.37
C ALA A 230 2.40 10.38 -2.75
N PHE A 231 2.58 10.96 -1.55
CA PHE A 231 1.59 11.85 -0.93
C PHE A 231 1.44 13.17 -1.65
N ASP A 232 2.54 13.80 -2.07
CA ASP A 232 2.50 15.04 -2.85
C ASP A 232 1.72 14.81 -4.15
N ALA A 233 1.95 13.69 -4.84
CA ALA A 233 1.21 13.31 -6.05
C ALA A 233 -0.29 13.02 -5.78
N VAL A 234 -0.67 12.49 -4.62
CA VAL A 234 -2.08 12.30 -4.22
C VAL A 234 -2.77 13.65 -4.02
N LEU A 235 -2.12 14.58 -3.31
CA LEU A 235 -2.67 15.90 -3.03
C LEU A 235 -2.82 16.76 -4.30
N GLU A 236 -1.90 16.64 -5.26
CA GLU A 236 -1.97 17.33 -6.55
C GLU A 236 -3.10 16.81 -7.45
N SER A 237 -3.38 15.49 -7.41
CA SER A 237 -4.44 14.87 -8.22
C SER A 237 -5.85 15.29 -7.77
N ASP A 238 -6.07 15.50 -6.47
CA ASP A 238 -7.37 15.93 -5.94
C ASP A 238 -7.67 17.40 -6.27
N THR A 239 -6.65 18.26 -6.45
CA THR A 239 -6.83 19.66 -6.85
C THR A 239 -7.19 19.81 -8.32
N ALA A 240 -6.91 18.84 -9.17
CA ALA A 240 -7.23 18.89 -10.61
C ALA A 240 -8.67 18.45 -10.94
N THR A 241 -9.43 17.92 -9.98
CA THR A 241 -10.78 17.35 -10.22
C THR A 241 -11.92 18.22 -9.69
N LEU A 242 -11.65 19.42 -9.20
CA LEU A 242 -12.69 20.38 -8.81
C LEU A 242 -12.97 21.35 -9.98
N PRO A 243 -14.24 21.36 -10.48
CA PRO A 243 -14.67 22.26 -11.56
C PRO A 243 -14.72 23.73 -11.12
#